data_9fac7f6ea1954196ec7b4dee3d21e107
#
_entry.id   9fac7f6ea1954196ec7b4dee3d21e107
#
_cell.length_a   1.000
_cell.length_b   1.000
_cell.length_c   1.000
_cell.angle_alpha   90.00
_cell.angle_beta   90.00
_cell.angle_gamma   90.00
#
_symmetry.space_group_name_H-M   'P 1'
#
loop_
_entity.id
_entity.type
_entity.pdbx_description
1 polymer ?
#
loop_
_entity_poly.entity_id
_entity_poly.type
_entity_poly.pdbx_seq_one_letter_code
_entity_poly.pdbx_strand_id
1 'polypeptide(L)'
;TKSLVRRILSYLRPYRFQLGLVLVCIAVSGILGVIPSILTGKMIDGGLYGGDLALLIRLALLSLLVLVLSNLEEGSLTLDSVDVRQWDLSALRQQIAMVTQETYLFNDTIRANLLYAKWDADEAELIAACRDANIHDFIMTLPQGYDTPVGNRGFKLSGGEKQRLSIARAILKNPKVLILDEATSSLDSISESLIQKAIDPLLRGRTAIVIAHRLTTILAADEILVMEQGRIVEKGTHQALVEQGGVYRQLYETQFRYALDDYEKRKQKGGAAVGGVSA
;
A
#
# COMPACT_ATOMS: atom_id res chain seq x y z
N THR A 1 2.09 1.26 37.72
CA THR A 1 2.88 0.72 36.58
C THR A 1 3.03 -0.80 36.66
N LYS A 2 3.32 -1.42 37.83
CA LYS A 2 3.49 -2.87 38.00
C LYS A 2 2.19 -3.67 37.71
N SER A 3 1.00 -3.13 38.03
CA SER A 3 -0.30 -3.77 37.77
C SER A 3 -0.64 -3.81 36.28
N LEU A 4 -0.29 -2.78 35.53
CA LEU A 4 -0.51 -2.70 34.07
C LEU A 4 0.33 -3.73 33.30
N VAL A 5 1.62 -3.83 33.67
CA VAL A 5 2.55 -4.82 33.07
C VAL A 5 2.07 -6.26 33.35
N ARG A 6 1.58 -6.53 34.58
CA ARG A 6 1.05 -7.85 34.93
C ARG A 6 -0.22 -8.21 34.18
N ARG A 7 -1.04 -7.21 33.87
CA ARG A 7 -2.28 -7.36 33.09
C ARG A 7 -1.95 -7.63 31.61
N ILE A 8 -0.99 -6.90 31.01
CA ILE A 8 -0.51 -7.13 29.66
C ILE A 8 0.12 -8.54 29.54
N LEU A 9 0.95 -8.95 30.50
CA LEU A 9 1.54 -10.28 30.52
C LEU A 9 0.51 -11.41 30.63
N SER A 10 -0.64 -11.17 31.30
CA SER A 10 -1.72 -12.17 31.39
C SER A 10 -2.41 -12.40 30.04
N TYR A 11 -2.55 -11.37 29.18
CA TYR A 11 -3.10 -11.50 27.83
C TYR A 11 -2.14 -12.24 26.87
N LEU A 12 -0.84 -12.18 27.12
CA LEU A 12 0.18 -12.89 26.32
C LEU A 12 0.34 -14.37 26.73
N ARG A 13 -0.26 -14.80 27.81
CA ARG A 13 -0.14 -16.16 28.34
C ARG A 13 -0.56 -17.28 27.37
N PRO A 14 -1.64 -17.16 26.57
CA PRO A 14 -1.99 -18.17 25.57
C PRO A 14 -0.99 -18.22 24.39
N TYR A 15 -0.29 -17.12 24.12
CA TYR A 15 0.66 -17.00 22.98
C TYR A 15 2.14 -17.17 23.39
N ARG A 16 2.41 -17.65 24.62
CA ARG A 16 3.77 -17.77 25.15
C ARG A 16 4.73 -18.59 24.29
N PHE A 17 4.22 -19.64 23.64
CA PHE A 17 5.02 -20.47 22.73
C PHE A 17 5.37 -19.71 21.44
N GLN A 18 4.40 -19.02 20.84
CA GLN A 18 4.60 -18.19 19.66
C GLN A 18 5.52 -17.00 19.97
N LEU A 19 5.34 -16.37 21.13
CA LEU A 19 6.22 -15.29 21.61
C LEU A 19 7.66 -15.80 21.82
N GLY A 20 7.80 -17.00 22.39
CA GLY A 20 9.09 -17.66 22.54
C GLY A 20 9.76 -17.94 21.19
N LEU A 21 8.99 -18.45 20.22
CA LEU A 21 9.47 -18.67 18.86
C LEU A 21 9.94 -17.39 18.19
N VAL A 22 9.15 -16.32 18.28
CA VAL A 22 9.51 -14.99 17.72
C VAL A 22 10.80 -14.46 18.38
N LEU A 23 10.94 -14.56 19.69
CA LEU A 23 12.16 -14.15 20.38
C LEU A 23 13.38 -14.96 19.94
N VAL A 24 13.22 -16.27 19.74
CA VAL A 24 14.26 -17.13 19.19
C VAL A 24 14.62 -16.72 17.76
N CYS A 25 13.63 -16.46 16.89
CA CYS A 25 13.88 -15.97 15.54
C CYS A 25 14.63 -14.63 15.52
N ILE A 26 14.23 -13.68 16.38
CA ILE A 26 14.93 -12.39 16.51
C ILE A 26 16.37 -12.58 16.99
N ALA A 27 16.58 -13.45 17.98
CA ALA A 27 17.92 -13.74 18.49
C ALA A 27 18.80 -14.41 17.43
N VAL A 28 18.25 -15.39 16.69
CA VAL A 28 18.95 -16.07 15.57
C VAL A 28 19.28 -15.08 14.46
N SER A 29 18.33 -14.25 14.07
CA SER A 29 18.54 -13.21 13.04
C SER A 29 19.60 -12.20 13.46
N GLY A 30 19.59 -11.75 14.73
CA GLY A 30 20.60 -10.87 15.27
C GLY A 30 22.01 -11.51 15.31
N ILE A 31 22.10 -12.80 15.66
CA ILE A 31 23.37 -13.55 15.66
C ILE A 31 23.87 -13.69 14.22
N LEU A 32 23.00 -14.07 13.26
CA LEU A 32 23.35 -14.20 11.84
C LEU A 32 23.87 -12.88 11.26
N GLY A 33 23.30 -11.75 11.66
CA GLY A 33 23.76 -10.43 11.22
C GLY A 33 25.17 -10.03 11.73
N VAL A 34 25.62 -10.57 12.87
CA VAL A 34 26.94 -10.29 13.45
C VAL A 34 28.02 -11.26 12.94
N ILE A 35 27.64 -12.46 12.50
CA ILE A 35 28.58 -13.50 12.05
C ILE A 35 29.53 -13.01 10.93
N PRO A 36 29.08 -12.30 9.87
CA PRO A 36 29.99 -11.81 8.84
C PRO A 36 31.11 -10.92 9.37
N SER A 37 30.80 -10.03 10.33
CA SER A 37 31.81 -9.15 10.94
C SER A 37 32.84 -9.93 11.74
N ILE A 38 32.43 -10.94 12.50
CA ILE A 38 33.34 -11.81 13.27
C ILE A 38 34.21 -12.65 12.32
N LEU A 39 33.62 -13.19 11.23
CA LEU A 39 34.35 -13.97 10.25
C LEU A 39 35.38 -13.12 9.53
N THR A 40 35.04 -11.86 9.17
CA THR A 40 35.99 -10.92 8.56
C THR A 40 37.15 -10.61 9.49
N GLY A 41 36.92 -10.38 10.79
CA GLY A 41 37.98 -10.19 11.78
C GLY A 41 38.93 -11.38 11.83
N LYS A 42 38.39 -12.61 11.95
CA LYS A 42 39.19 -13.84 11.95
C LYS A 42 39.93 -14.12 10.64
N MET A 43 39.37 -13.72 9.51
CA MET A 43 40.06 -13.80 8.20
C MET A 43 41.28 -12.90 8.18
N ILE A 44 41.17 -11.69 8.72
CA ILE A 44 42.28 -10.72 8.77
C ILE A 44 43.36 -11.22 9.77
N ASP A 45 42.95 -11.55 11.00
CA ASP A 45 43.89 -11.89 12.05
C ASP A 45 44.58 -13.24 11.83
N GLY A 46 43.81 -14.30 11.55
CA GLY A 46 44.34 -15.66 11.44
C GLY A 46 44.76 -16.03 10.01
N GLY A 47 44.01 -15.59 9.00
CA GLY A 47 44.28 -15.93 7.60
C GLY A 47 45.35 -15.05 6.98
N LEU A 48 45.21 -13.72 7.08
CA LEU A 48 46.10 -12.79 6.40
C LEU A 48 47.40 -12.57 7.23
N TYR A 49 47.29 -12.26 8.53
CA TYR A 49 48.45 -12.05 9.39
C TYR A 49 49.07 -13.34 9.90
N GLY A 50 48.27 -14.40 10.09
CA GLY A 50 48.77 -15.71 10.50
C GLY A 50 49.32 -16.57 9.35
N GLY A 51 49.19 -16.14 8.09
CA GLY A 51 49.69 -16.86 6.93
C GLY A 51 48.99 -18.20 6.62
N ASP A 52 47.85 -18.48 7.26
CA ASP A 52 47.11 -19.72 7.07
C ASP A 52 46.09 -19.57 5.94
N LEU A 53 46.53 -19.88 4.71
CA LEU A 53 45.71 -19.82 3.50
C LEU A 53 44.50 -20.75 3.57
N ALA A 54 44.63 -21.93 4.21
CA ALA A 54 43.54 -22.88 4.31
C ALA A 54 42.42 -22.36 5.24
N LEU A 55 42.79 -21.72 6.35
CA LEU A 55 41.87 -21.07 7.25
C LEU A 55 41.15 -19.91 6.53
N LEU A 56 41.89 -19.10 5.77
CA LEU A 56 41.34 -17.97 5.01
C LEU A 56 40.29 -18.42 4.01
N ILE A 57 40.58 -19.47 3.22
CA ILE A 57 39.65 -20.04 2.24
C ILE A 57 38.38 -20.59 2.94
N ARG A 58 38.53 -21.33 4.06
CA ARG A 58 37.40 -21.89 4.81
C ARG A 58 36.48 -20.81 5.37
N LEU A 59 37.05 -19.76 5.95
CA LEU A 59 36.30 -18.64 6.50
C LEU A 59 35.63 -17.81 5.39
N ALA A 60 36.28 -17.63 4.23
CA ALA A 60 35.69 -16.98 3.06
C ALA A 60 34.50 -17.76 2.51
N LEU A 61 34.61 -19.09 2.38
CA LEU A 61 33.51 -19.96 1.93
C LEU A 61 32.35 -19.94 2.95
N LEU A 62 32.66 -19.95 4.25
CA LEU A 62 31.63 -19.87 5.29
C LEU A 62 30.92 -18.49 5.25
N SER A 63 31.65 -17.40 5.06
CA SER A 63 31.08 -16.05 4.90
C SER A 63 30.18 -15.95 3.68
N LEU A 64 30.60 -16.55 2.57
CA LEU A 64 29.80 -16.61 1.32
C LEU A 64 28.53 -17.45 1.54
N LEU A 65 28.62 -18.58 2.24
CA LEU A 65 27.48 -19.41 2.57
C LEU A 65 26.47 -18.66 3.44
N VAL A 66 26.93 -17.96 4.50
CA VAL A 66 26.08 -17.15 5.36
C VAL A 66 25.43 -16.01 4.56
N LEU A 67 26.18 -15.35 3.68
CA LEU A 67 25.67 -14.30 2.81
C LEU A 67 24.58 -14.85 1.85
N VAL A 68 24.81 -16.01 1.24
CA VAL A 68 23.82 -16.65 0.35
C VAL A 68 22.57 -17.03 1.14
N LEU A 69 22.70 -17.65 2.33
CA LEU A 69 21.58 -18.03 3.17
C LEU A 69 20.78 -16.81 3.68
N SER A 70 21.44 -15.70 4.02
CA SER A 70 20.76 -14.49 4.46
C SER A 70 20.00 -13.78 3.34
N ASN A 71 20.38 -13.99 2.07
CA ASN A 71 19.71 -13.40 0.90
C ASN A 71 18.65 -14.31 0.25
N LEU A 72 18.45 -15.55 0.74
CA LEU A 72 17.47 -16.50 0.18
C LEU A 72 16.02 -16.12 0.46
N GLU A 73 15.75 -15.18 1.36
CA GLU A 73 14.37 -14.78 1.73
C GLU A 73 13.95 -13.40 1.19
N GLU A 74 14.84 -12.63 0.58
CA GLU A 74 14.50 -11.33 0.00
C GLU A 74 13.98 -11.52 -1.43
N GLY A 75 12.66 -11.36 -1.60
CA GLY A 75 12.06 -11.22 -2.93
C GLY A 75 12.64 -10.02 -3.67
N SER A 76 12.72 -10.10 -5.00
CA SER A 76 13.08 -8.96 -5.84
C SER A 76 11.84 -8.23 -6.31
N LEU A 77 11.82 -6.89 -6.16
CA LEU A 77 10.81 -6.02 -6.76
C LEU A 77 11.42 -5.30 -7.95
N THR A 78 10.82 -5.48 -9.12
CA THR A 78 11.29 -4.82 -10.35
C THR A 78 10.26 -3.84 -10.88
N LEU A 79 10.72 -2.73 -11.44
CA LEU A 79 9.91 -1.77 -12.19
C LEU A 79 10.51 -1.67 -13.60
N ASP A 80 9.71 -1.94 -14.64
CA ASP A 80 10.17 -2.04 -16.03
C ASP A 80 11.40 -2.98 -16.17
N SER A 81 11.36 -4.15 -15.49
CA SER A 81 12.42 -5.18 -15.47
C SER A 81 13.74 -4.75 -14.79
N VAL A 82 13.79 -3.58 -14.16
CA VAL A 82 14.94 -3.11 -13.38
C VAL A 82 14.62 -3.22 -11.90
N ASP A 83 15.50 -3.82 -11.11
CA ASP A 83 15.36 -3.93 -9.66
C ASP A 83 15.25 -2.52 -9.05
N VAL A 84 14.24 -2.30 -8.18
CA VAL A 84 14.00 -0.98 -7.57
C VAL A 84 15.19 -0.44 -6.77
N ARG A 85 16.08 -1.32 -6.31
CA ARG A 85 17.34 -0.95 -5.63
C ARG A 85 18.37 -0.31 -6.53
N GLN A 86 18.24 -0.51 -7.87
CA GLN A 86 19.12 0.06 -8.88
C GLN A 86 18.63 1.41 -9.43
N TRP A 87 17.40 1.80 -9.07
CA TRP A 87 16.85 3.08 -9.48
C TRP A 87 17.44 4.23 -8.67
N ASP A 88 17.63 5.38 -9.32
CA ASP A 88 17.76 6.63 -8.59
C ASP A 88 16.49 6.90 -7.79
N LEU A 89 16.64 7.24 -6.51
CA LEU A 89 15.50 7.40 -5.59
C LEU A 89 14.55 8.51 -6.03
N SER A 90 15.07 9.60 -6.62
CA SER A 90 14.25 10.71 -7.12
C SER A 90 13.45 10.27 -8.34
N ALA A 91 14.10 9.58 -9.28
CA ALA A 91 13.47 9.04 -10.48
C ALA A 91 12.39 8.00 -10.11
N LEU A 92 12.66 7.08 -9.19
CA LEU A 92 11.71 6.10 -8.70
C LEU A 92 10.48 6.76 -8.06
N ARG A 93 10.71 7.75 -7.18
CA ARG A 93 9.63 8.50 -6.53
C ARG A 93 8.75 9.26 -7.52
N GLN A 94 9.29 9.74 -8.62
CA GLN A 94 8.50 10.38 -9.68
C GLN A 94 7.54 9.41 -10.36
N GLN A 95 7.91 8.14 -10.50
CA GLN A 95 7.09 7.12 -11.16
C GLN A 95 5.96 6.58 -10.28
N ILE A 96 5.98 6.83 -8.95
CA ILE A 96 5.03 6.24 -8.00
C ILE A 96 4.24 7.36 -7.34
N ALA A 97 2.91 7.25 -7.29
CA ALA A 97 2.08 8.02 -6.36
C ALA A 97 1.34 7.10 -5.41
N MET A 98 1.09 7.60 -4.21
CA MET A 98 0.36 6.90 -3.17
C MET A 98 -0.80 7.77 -2.69
N VAL A 99 -1.99 7.15 -2.59
CA VAL A 99 -3.16 7.73 -1.94
C VAL A 99 -3.45 6.85 -0.73
N THR A 100 -3.18 7.39 0.46
CA THR A 100 -3.31 6.69 1.74
C THR A 100 -4.69 6.89 2.35
N GLN A 101 -5.11 5.98 3.22
CA GLN A 101 -6.35 6.07 4.00
C GLN A 101 -6.39 7.37 4.83
N GLU A 102 -5.31 7.70 5.53
CA GLU A 102 -5.15 8.97 6.21
C GLU A 102 -4.41 9.96 5.32
N THR A 103 -5.15 10.91 4.76
CA THR A 103 -4.56 11.96 3.92
C THR A 103 -3.81 12.98 4.77
N TYR A 104 -2.52 13.14 4.51
CA TYR A 104 -1.70 14.18 5.10
C TYR A 104 -1.70 15.45 4.23
N LEU A 105 -2.09 16.58 4.84
CA LEU A 105 -1.98 17.93 4.25
C LEU A 105 -1.02 18.77 5.07
N PHE A 106 -0.15 19.48 4.37
CA PHE A 106 0.74 20.47 5.00
C PHE A 106 -0.06 21.69 5.46
N ASN A 107 0.38 22.33 6.53
CA ASN A 107 -0.22 23.56 7.03
C ASN A 107 0.13 24.74 6.12
N ASP A 108 -0.51 24.78 4.98
CA ASP A 108 -0.31 25.75 3.91
C ASP A 108 -1.61 25.92 3.13
N THR A 109 -1.60 26.64 2.01
CA THR A 109 -2.74 26.81 1.12
C THR A 109 -3.06 25.51 0.35
N ILE A 110 -4.27 25.43 -0.22
CA ILE A 110 -4.65 24.34 -1.14
C ILE A 110 -3.68 24.31 -2.32
N ARG A 111 -3.37 25.45 -2.92
CA ARG A 111 -2.40 25.61 -4.02
C ARG A 111 -1.05 25.02 -3.67
N ALA A 112 -0.46 25.45 -2.56
CA ALA A 112 0.83 24.94 -2.12
C ALA A 112 0.79 23.42 -1.91
N ASN A 113 -0.29 22.90 -1.32
CA ASN A 113 -0.49 21.48 -1.15
C ASN A 113 -0.55 20.69 -2.47
N LEU A 114 -1.10 21.25 -3.54
CA LEU A 114 -1.12 20.64 -4.88
C LEU A 114 0.27 20.67 -5.52
N LEU A 115 0.97 21.82 -5.43
CA LEU A 115 2.32 22.00 -6.00
C LEU A 115 3.37 21.07 -5.37
N TYR A 116 3.14 20.51 -4.19
CA TYR A 116 4.00 19.43 -3.65
C TYR A 116 4.07 18.20 -4.55
N ALA A 117 3.04 17.94 -5.36
CA ALA A 117 3.02 16.83 -6.28
C ALA A 117 3.79 17.11 -7.58
N LYS A 118 3.70 18.36 -8.06
CA LYS A 118 4.37 18.87 -9.27
C LYS A 118 4.61 20.37 -9.08
N TRP A 119 5.84 20.73 -8.70
CA TRP A 119 6.20 22.10 -8.31
C TRP A 119 6.14 23.13 -9.44
N ASP A 120 6.29 22.69 -10.68
CA ASP A 120 6.30 23.45 -11.93
C ASP A 120 4.93 23.41 -12.66
N ALA A 121 3.88 22.90 -12.01
CA ALA A 121 2.55 22.87 -12.59
C ALA A 121 1.99 24.27 -12.80
N ASP A 122 1.43 24.50 -13.97
CA ASP A 122 0.73 25.74 -14.26
C ASP A 122 -0.70 25.75 -13.68
N GLU A 123 -1.36 26.91 -13.72
CA GLU A 123 -2.72 27.08 -13.18
C GLU A 123 -3.75 26.19 -13.90
N ALA A 124 -3.59 25.99 -15.20
CA ALA A 124 -4.52 25.18 -15.99
C ALA A 124 -4.41 23.69 -15.60
N GLU A 125 -3.18 23.19 -15.39
CA GLU A 125 -2.92 21.84 -14.89
C GLU A 125 -3.51 21.60 -13.49
N LEU A 126 -3.34 22.59 -12.57
CA LEU A 126 -3.91 22.53 -11.23
C LEU A 126 -5.44 22.43 -11.27
N ILE A 127 -6.08 23.30 -12.07
CA ILE A 127 -7.54 23.33 -12.19
C ILE A 127 -8.03 22.02 -12.82
N ALA A 128 -7.38 21.54 -13.88
CA ALA A 128 -7.75 20.29 -14.55
C ALA A 128 -7.68 19.11 -13.57
N ALA A 129 -6.57 18.95 -12.84
CA ALA A 129 -6.42 17.89 -11.84
C ALA A 129 -7.48 17.96 -10.73
N CYS A 130 -7.85 19.16 -10.30
CA CYS A 130 -8.90 19.36 -9.30
C CYS A 130 -10.31 19.08 -9.83
N ARG A 131 -10.58 19.34 -11.11
CA ARG A 131 -11.84 18.96 -11.77
C ARG A 131 -11.96 17.45 -11.89
N ASP A 132 -10.90 16.79 -12.35
CA ASP A 132 -10.86 15.33 -12.47
C ASP A 132 -11.00 14.65 -11.10
N ALA A 133 -10.47 15.27 -10.04
CA ALA A 133 -10.65 14.81 -8.66
C ALA A 133 -11.99 15.22 -8.02
N ASN A 134 -12.89 15.87 -8.74
CA ASN A 134 -14.19 16.37 -8.25
C ASN A 134 -14.07 17.28 -7.00
N ILE A 135 -13.01 18.11 -6.90
CA ILE A 135 -12.77 19.02 -5.77
C ILE A 135 -12.78 20.51 -6.19
N HIS A 136 -12.67 20.81 -7.49
CA HIS A 136 -12.60 22.19 -7.99
C HIS A 136 -13.77 23.06 -7.53
N ASP A 137 -15.00 22.59 -7.74
CA ASP A 137 -16.19 23.37 -7.42
C ASP A 137 -16.28 23.68 -5.93
N PHE A 138 -15.91 22.73 -5.06
CA PHE A 138 -15.79 22.98 -3.63
C PHE A 138 -14.73 24.07 -3.32
N ILE A 139 -13.54 24.01 -3.93
CA ILE A 139 -12.48 25.00 -3.73
C ILE A 139 -12.99 26.39 -4.10
N MET A 140 -13.77 26.52 -5.17
CA MET A 140 -14.33 27.79 -5.62
C MET A 140 -15.41 28.35 -4.69
N THR A 141 -16.00 27.55 -3.79
CA THR A 141 -16.90 28.04 -2.73
C THR A 141 -16.16 28.67 -1.57
N LEU A 142 -14.85 28.45 -1.45
CA LEU A 142 -14.06 28.98 -0.34
C LEU A 142 -13.72 30.44 -0.57
N PRO A 143 -13.65 31.27 0.48
CA PRO A 143 -13.44 32.74 0.35
C PRO A 143 -12.16 33.14 -0.42
N GLN A 144 -11.13 32.33 -0.36
CA GLN A 144 -9.83 32.56 -1.01
C GLN A 144 -9.52 31.50 -2.10
N GLY A 145 -10.51 30.69 -2.51
CA GLY A 145 -10.33 29.64 -3.52
C GLY A 145 -9.11 28.78 -3.24
N TYR A 146 -8.23 28.63 -4.21
CA TYR A 146 -6.99 27.85 -4.10
C TYR A 146 -6.00 28.37 -3.06
N ASP A 147 -6.06 29.64 -2.70
CA ASP A 147 -5.16 30.26 -1.72
C ASP A 147 -5.71 30.15 -0.28
N THR A 148 -6.79 29.39 -0.09
CA THR A 148 -7.35 29.10 1.23
C THR A 148 -6.40 28.22 2.05
N PRO A 149 -5.99 28.65 3.28
CA PRO A 149 -5.18 27.83 4.18
C PRO A 149 -5.97 26.66 4.73
N VAL A 150 -5.44 25.43 4.57
CA VAL A 150 -6.10 24.20 5.04
C VAL A 150 -5.96 23.96 6.55
N GLY A 151 -5.01 24.66 7.20
CA GLY A 151 -4.69 24.48 8.61
C GLY A 151 -3.84 23.25 8.90
N ASN A 152 -3.55 23.02 10.18
CA ASN A 152 -2.72 21.91 10.60
C ASN A 152 -3.39 20.58 10.21
N ARG A 153 -2.69 19.75 9.41
CA ARG A 153 -3.21 18.48 8.86
C ARG A 153 -4.57 18.60 8.16
N GLY A 154 -4.88 19.80 7.62
CA GLY A 154 -6.13 20.01 6.90
C GLY A 154 -7.38 19.97 7.79
N PHE A 155 -7.30 20.37 9.06
CA PHE A 155 -8.44 20.29 10.00
C PHE A 155 -9.68 21.05 9.54
N LYS A 156 -9.54 22.01 8.63
CA LYS A 156 -10.64 22.80 8.05
C LYS A 156 -11.41 22.07 6.95
N LEU A 157 -10.91 20.92 6.51
CA LEU A 157 -11.50 20.12 5.43
C LEU A 157 -12.11 18.83 6.00
N SER A 158 -13.24 18.39 5.45
CA SER A 158 -13.82 17.08 5.72
C SER A 158 -12.90 15.95 5.22
N GLY A 159 -13.12 14.72 5.69
CA GLY A 159 -12.37 13.55 5.23
C GLY A 159 -12.44 13.34 3.71
N GLY A 160 -13.63 13.50 3.13
CA GLY A 160 -13.83 13.37 1.68
C GLY A 160 -13.13 14.46 0.85
N GLU A 161 -13.07 15.70 1.34
CA GLU A 161 -12.35 16.80 0.69
C GLU A 161 -10.85 16.57 0.73
N LYS A 162 -10.29 16.15 1.88
CA LYS A 162 -8.88 15.78 2.00
C LYS A 162 -8.52 14.69 1.01
N GLN A 163 -9.36 13.68 0.92
CA GLN A 163 -9.13 12.53 0.05
C GLN A 163 -9.14 12.94 -1.43
N ARG A 164 -10.13 13.73 -1.86
CA ARG A 164 -10.17 14.26 -3.24
C ARG A 164 -8.97 15.16 -3.54
N LEU A 165 -8.48 15.93 -2.56
CA LEU A 165 -7.27 16.71 -2.73
C LEU A 165 -6.01 15.82 -2.88
N SER A 166 -5.95 14.71 -2.17
CA SER A 166 -4.88 13.69 -2.34
C SER A 166 -4.94 13.04 -3.73
N ILE A 167 -6.14 12.75 -4.22
CA ILE A 167 -6.35 12.23 -5.59
C ILE A 167 -5.92 13.27 -6.61
N ALA A 168 -6.26 14.56 -6.44
CA ALA A 168 -5.80 15.65 -7.30
C ALA A 168 -4.27 15.72 -7.38
N ARG A 169 -3.58 15.52 -6.25
CA ARG A 169 -2.10 15.40 -6.22
C ARG A 169 -1.61 14.23 -7.07
N ALA A 170 -2.26 13.06 -6.95
CA ALA A 170 -1.89 11.89 -7.74
C ALA A 170 -2.14 12.10 -9.24
N ILE A 171 -3.24 12.74 -9.62
CA ILE A 171 -3.56 13.10 -11.02
C ILE A 171 -2.49 14.07 -11.56
N LEU A 172 -2.20 15.15 -10.82
CA LEU A 172 -1.23 16.17 -11.22
C LEU A 172 0.18 15.61 -11.41
N LYS A 173 0.57 14.67 -10.56
CA LYS A 173 1.85 13.97 -10.64
C LYS A 173 1.95 13.05 -11.85
N ASN A 174 0.85 12.49 -12.32
CA ASN A 174 0.75 11.57 -13.46
C ASN A 174 1.73 10.38 -13.42
N PRO A 175 1.72 9.56 -12.34
CA PRO A 175 2.67 8.46 -12.14
C PRO A 175 2.38 7.27 -13.06
N LYS A 176 3.36 6.39 -13.29
CA LYS A 176 3.15 5.10 -13.95
C LYS A 176 2.60 4.05 -13.00
N VAL A 177 2.98 4.11 -11.73
CA VAL A 177 2.52 3.20 -10.68
C VAL A 177 1.71 3.97 -9.64
N LEU A 178 0.52 3.47 -9.36
CA LEU A 178 -0.38 4.04 -8.36
C LEU A 178 -0.59 3.03 -7.23
N ILE A 179 -0.41 3.48 -5.99
CA ILE A 179 -0.71 2.70 -4.80
C ILE A 179 -1.90 3.35 -4.11
N LEU A 180 -2.99 2.61 -3.98
CA LEU A 180 -4.19 3.04 -3.27
C LEU A 180 -4.38 2.19 -2.01
N ASP A 181 -4.35 2.86 -0.86
CA ASP A 181 -4.72 2.27 0.42
C ASP A 181 -6.11 2.80 0.79
N GLU A 182 -7.09 1.91 0.87
CA GLU A 182 -8.53 2.20 0.88
C GLU A 182 -8.96 3.49 1.57
N ALA A 183 -9.44 4.38 0.74
CA ALA A 183 -9.69 5.77 1.09
C ALA A 183 -11.13 6.08 1.59
N THR A 184 -11.96 5.10 1.87
CA THR A 184 -13.43 5.39 1.91
C THR A 184 -14.19 4.78 3.08
N SER A 185 -13.55 4.05 3.99
CA SER A 185 -14.22 3.27 5.04
C SER A 185 -15.00 4.07 6.10
N SER A 186 -14.85 5.41 6.13
CA SER A 186 -15.52 6.29 7.11
C SER A 186 -16.21 7.51 6.48
N LEU A 187 -16.49 7.47 5.17
CA LEU A 187 -17.07 8.61 4.44
C LEU A 187 -18.57 8.43 4.20
N ASP A 188 -19.27 9.55 4.05
CA ASP A 188 -20.66 9.55 3.60
C ASP A 188 -20.77 9.07 2.14
N SER A 189 -21.95 8.56 1.76
CA SER A 189 -22.17 7.95 0.43
C SER A 189 -21.99 8.92 -0.74
N ILE A 190 -22.17 10.24 -0.53
CA ILE A 190 -21.97 11.26 -1.57
C ILE A 190 -20.47 11.45 -1.81
N SER A 191 -19.70 11.68 -0.75
CA SER A 191 -18.23 11.79 -0.81
C SER A 191 -17.60 10.56 -1.41
N GLU A 192 -18.10 9.38 -1.05
CA GLU A 192 -17.69 8.09 -1.60
C GLU A 192 -17.87 8.01 -3.12
N SER A 193 -19.06 8.37 -3.62
CA SER A 193 -19.36 8.38 -5.06
C SER A 193 -18.45 9.33 -5.84
N LEU A 194 -18.16 10.52 -5.27
CA LEU A 194 -17.26 11.50 -5.89
C LEU A 194 -15.81 11.01 -5.95
N ILE A 195 -15.35 10.33 -4.90
CA ILE A 195 -14.01 9.73 -4.84
C ILE A 195 -13.90 8.60 -5.86
N GLN A 196 -14.89 7.71 -5.95
CA GLN A 196 -14.88 6.61 -6.92
C GLN A 196 -14.81 7.14 -8.36
N LYS A 197 -15.61 8.16 -8.69
CA LYS A 197 -15.57 8.82 -9.99
C LYS A 197 -14.22 9.45 -10.33
N ALA A 198 -13.46 9.87 -9.32
CA ALA A 198 -12.12 10.43 -9.49
C ALA A 198 -11.05 9.33 -9.65
N ILE A 199 -11.23 8.19 -8.98
CA ILE A 199 -10.28 7.07 -9.02
C ILE A 199 -10.37 6.30 -10.35
N ASP A 200 -11.58 6.04 -10.87
CA ASP A 200 -11.77 5.21 -12.06
C ASP A 200 -10.97 5.68 -13.29
N PRO A 201 -10.95 6.99 -13.66
CA PRO A 201 -10.07 7.49 -14.72
C PRO A 201 -8.58 7.41 -14.37
N LEU A 202 -8.25 7.60 -13.08
CA LEU A 202 -6.86 7.57 -12.61
C LEU A 202 -6.24 6.18 -12.72
N LEU A 203 -7.02 5.10 -12.64
CA LEU A 203 -6.54 3.73 -12.79
C LEU A 203 -6.20 3.35 -14.23
N ARG A 204 -6.85 3.96 -15.22
CA ARG A 204 -6.71 3.57 -16.62
C ARG A 204 -5.30 3.81 -17.16
N GLY A 205 -4.74 2.79 -17.83
CA GLY A 205 -3.43 2.87 -18.49
C GLY A 205 -2.23 2.91 -17.54
N ARG A 206 -2.40 2.50 -16.28
CA ARG A 206 -1.35 2.50 -15.25
C ARG A 206 -1.32 1.16 -14.52
N THR A 207 -0.18 0.86 -13.92
CA THR A 207 -0.09 -0.24 -12.97
C THR A 207 -0.61 0.26 -11.61
N ALA A 208 -1.73 -0.29 -11.17
CA ALA A 208 -2.33 0.08 -9.89
C ALA A 208 -2.22 -1.08 -8.89
N ILE A 209 -1.72 -0.79 -7.70
CA ILE A 209 -1.72 -1.70 -6.55
C ILE A 209 -2.75 -1.15 -5.57
N VAL A 210 -3.82 -1.90 -5.33
CA VAL A 210 -4.94 -1.46 -4.51
C VAL A 210 -5.09 -2.40 -3.31
N ILE A 211 -4.99 -1.85 -2.10
CA ILE A 211 -5.38 -2.56 -0.89
C ILE A 211 -6.90 -2.44 -0.81
N ALA A 212 -7.59 -3.53 -1.16
CA ALA A 212 -9.03 -3.49 -1.38
C ALA A 212 -9.80 -4.04 -0.18
N HIS A 213 -10.75 -3.25 0.30
CA HIS A 213 -11.78 -3.65 1.27
C HIS A 213 -13.18 -3.66 0.65
N ARG A 214 -13.29 -3.36 -0.66
CA ARG A 214 -14.56 -3.33 -1.38
C ARG A 214 -14.63 -4.42 -2.42
N LEU A 215 -15.79 -5.06 -2.46
CA LEU A 215 -16.05 -6.11 -3.43
C LEU A 215 -15.90 -5.62 -4.88
N THR A 216 -16.40 -4.41 -5.19
CA THR A 216 -16.32 -3.83 -6.55
C THR A 216 -14.89 -3.65 -7.02
N THR A 217 -13.98 -3.23 -6.14
CA THR A 217 -12.55 -3.08 -6.43
C THR A 217 -11.90 -4.44 -6.70
N ILE A 218 -12.23 -5.43 -5.88
CA ILE A 218 -11.71 -6.80 -6.02
C ILE A 218 -12.18 -7.44 -7.32
N LEU A 219 -13.47 -7.29 -7.66
CA LEU A 219 -14.04 -7.85 -8.89
C LEU A 219 -13.52 -7.20 -10.18
N ALA A 220 -13.06 -5.95 -10.09
CA ALA A 220 -12.49 -5.20 -11.20
C ALA A 220 -10.97 -5.40 -11.38
N ALA A 221 -10.32 -6.10 -10.46
CA ALA A 221 -8.87 -6.31 -10.50
C ALA A 221 -8.50 -7.34 -11.57
N ASP A 222 -7.46 -7.05 -12.36
CA ASP A 222 -6.88 -7.98 -13.33
C ASP A 222 -6.22 -9.18 -12.64
N GLU A 223 -5.63 -8.94 -11.46
CA GLU A 223 -4.97 -9.94 -10.63
C GLU A 223 -5.16 -9.63 -9.15
N ILE A 224 -5.45 -10.66 -8.37
CA ILE A 224 -5.61 -10.58 -6.92
C ILE A 224 -4.47 -11.33 -6.25
N LEU A 225 -3.82 -10.69 -5.30
CA LEU A 225 -2.79 -11.27 -4.45
C LEU A 225 -3.37 -11.43 -3.04
N VAL A 226 -3.45 -12.67 -2.56
CA VAL A 226 -3.88 -12.97 -1.19
C VAL A 226 -2.64 -13.09 -0.32
N MET A 227 -2.59 -12.29 0.72
CA MET A 227 -1.44 -12.24 1.63
C MET A 227 -1.81 -12.77 3.01
N GLU A 228 -0.97 -13.64 3.55
CA GLU A 228 -1.06 -14.13 4.92
C GLU A 228 0.33 -14.10 5.56
N GLN A 229 0.43 -13.51 6.75
CA GLN A 229 1.68 -13.37 7.49
C GLN A 229 2.85 -12.79 6.67
N GLY A 230 2.56 -11.81 5.78
CA GLY A 230 3.55 -11.16 4.94
C GLY A 230 3.98 -11.94 3.70
N ARG A 231 3.35 -13.08 3.40
CA ARG A 231 3.62 -13.91 2.22
C ARG A 231 2.41 -13.97 1.30
N ILE A 232 2.64 -14.03 0.00
CA ILE A 232 1.58 -14.27 -0.98
C ILE A 232 1.27 -15.76 -0.95
N VAL A 233 0.04 -16.11 -0.52
CA VAL A 233 -0.42 -17.50 -0.40
C VAL A 233 -1.25 -17.95 -1.60
N GLU A 234 -1.96 -17.01 -2.24
CA GLU A 234 -2.74 -17.26 -3.44
C GLU A 234 -2.62 -16.08 -4.41
N LYS A 235 -2.72 -16.36 -5.71
CA LYS A 235 -2.62 -15.39 -6.78
C LYS A 235 -3.50 -15.81 -7.95
N GLY A 236 -4.30 -14.90 -8.49
CA GLY A 236 -5.16 -15.18 -9.64
C GLY A 236 -6.26 -14.16 -9.84
N THR A 237 -7.18 -14.46 -10.75
CA THR A 237 -8.42 -13.69 -10.94
C THR A 237 -9.45 -14.08 -9.88
N HIS A 238 -10.46 -13.23 -9.68
CA HIS A 238 -11.57 -13.51 -8.78
C HIS A 238 -12.18 -14.90 -9.01
N GLN A 239 -12.52 -15.20 -10.27
CA GLN A 239 -13.17 -16.47 -10.62
C GLN A 239 -12.26 -17.67 -10.31
N ALA A 240 -10.99 -17.62 -10.70
CA ALA A 240 -10.04 -18.71 -10.47
C ALA A 240 -9.85 -18.98 -8.96
N LEU A 241 -9.73 -17.93 -8.15
CA LEU A 241 -9.53 -18.06 -6.71
C LEU A 241 -10.79 -18.55 -5.98
N VAL A 242 -11.98 -18.19 -6.44
CA VAL A 242 -13.24 -18.74 -5.90
C VAL A 242 -13.36 -20.23 -6.23
N GLU A 243 -13.04 -20.64 -7.45
CA GLU A 243 -13.06 -22.04 -7.90
C GLU A 243 -12.02 -22.90 -7.14
N GLN A 244 -10.84 -22.33 -6.86
CA GLN A 244 -9.78 -22.97 -6.09
C GLN A 244 -10.22 -23.36 -4.67
N GLY A 245 -11.13 -22.60 -4.05
CA GLY A 245 -11.71 -22.93 -2.74
C GLY A 245 -10.78 -22.68 -1.56
N GLY A 246 -9.74 -21.85 -1.71
CA GLY A 246 -8.72 -21.58 -0.72
C GLY A 246 -9.04 -20.45 0.26
N VAL A 247 -8.01 -19.75 0.75
CA VAL A 247 -8.11 -18.64 1.72
C VAL A 247 -8.93 -17.49 1.14
N TYR A 248 -8.73 -17.18 -0.15
CA TYR A 248 -9.51 -16.13 -0.83
C TYR A 248 -11.01 -16.38 -0.75
N ARG A 249 -11.45 -17.61 -1.05
CA ARG A 249 -12.87 -17.96 -1.01
C ARG A 249 -13.45 -17.81 0.39
N GLN A 250 -12.71 -18.21 1.43
CA GLN A 250 -13.15 -18.04 2.82
C GLN A 250 -13.31 -16.56 3.19
N LEU A 251 -12.34 -15.70 2.80
CA LEU A 251 -12.42 -14.26 3.00
C LEU A 251 -13.60 -13.65 2.24
N TYR A 252 -13.78 -14.06 0.99
CA TYR A 252 -14.86 -13.61 0.13
C TYR A 252 -16.24 -13.97 0.71
N GLU A 253 -16.45 -15.21 1.11
CA GLU A 253 -17.71 -15.66 1.72
C GLU A 253 -17.97 -14.98 3.06
N THR A 254 -16.94 -14.71 3.85
CA THR A 254 -17.10 -14.11 5.18
C THR A 254 -17.39 -12.60 5.11
N GLN A 255 -16.68 -11.88 4.25
CA GLN A 255 -16.75 -10.42 4.18
C GLN A 255 -17.81 -9.89 3.21
N PHE A 256 -18.06 -10.59 2.10
CA PHE A 256 -18.80 -10.04 0.97
C PHE A 256 -20.12 -10.76 0.66
N ARG A 257 -20.43 -11.87 1.31
CA ARG A 257 -21.67 -12.63 1.09
C ARG A 257 -22.93 -11.78 1.23
N TYR A 258 -22.97 -10.94 2.26
CA TYR A 258 -24.11 -10.03 2.47
C TYR A 258 -24.18 -8.91 1.42
N ALA A 259 -23.04 -8.41 0.96
CA ALA A 259 -22.98 -7.38 -0.08
C ALA A 259 -23.40 -7.91 -1.46
N LEU A 260 -23.12 -9.18 -1.77
CA LEU A 260 -23.56 -9.85 -2.99
C LEU A 260 -25.07 -10.05 -3.02
N ASP A 261 -25.67 -10.55 -1.95
CA ASP A 261 -27.11 -10.74 -1.85
C ASP A 261 -27.86 -9.42 -2.11
N ASP A 262 -27.32 -8.31 -1.64
CA ASP A 262 -27.90 -6.98 -1.85
C ASP A 262 -27.64 -6.46 -3.28
N TYR A 263 -26.48 -6.72 -3.84
CA TYR A 263 -26.13 -6.36 -5.25
C TYR A 263 -26.97 -7.15 -6.25
N GLU A 264 -27.12 -8.46 -6.07
CA GLU A 264 -27.95 -9.30 -6.93
C GLU A 264 -29.44 -8.94 -6.83
N LYS A 265 -29.93 -8.65 -5.62
CA LYS A 265 -31.30 -8.15 -5.41
C LYS A 265 -31.55 -6.80 -6.11
N ARG A 266 -30.58 -5.89 -6.12
CA ARG A 266 -30.68 -4.60 -6.82
C ARG A 266 -30.62 -4.79 -8.33
N LYS A 267 -29.77 -5.68 -8.84
CA LYS A 267 -29.66 -6.00 -10.28
C LYS A 267 -30.95 -6.65 -10.80
N GLN A 268 -31.57 -7.53 -10.05
CA GLN A 268 -32.85 -8.14 -10.40
C GLN A 268 -34.00 -7.13 -10.37
N LYS A 269 -34.02 -6.18 -9.42
CA LYS A 269 -35.02 -5.11 -9.35
C LYS A 269 -34.82 -4.06 -10.46
N GLY A 270 -33.57 -3.74 -10.83
CA GLY A 270 -33.29 -2.80 -11.93
C GLY A 270 -33.56 -3.38 -13.33
N GLY A 271 -33.41 -4.70 -13.52
CA GLY A 271 -33.74 -5.38 -14.75
C GLY A 271 -35.25 -5.53 -15.01
N ALA A 272 -36.08 -5.51 -13.97
CA ALA A 272 -37.52 -5.59 -14.06
C ALA A 272 -38.18 -4.25 -14.43
N ALA A 273 -37.49 -3.11 -14.30
CA ALA A 273 -38.05 -1.78 -14.59
C ALA A 273 -37.89 -1.34 -16.07
N VAL A 274 -37.15 -2.06 -16.90
CA VAL A 274 -36.94 -1.72 -18.34
C VAL A 274 -37.78 -2.57 -19.26
N GLY A 275 -38.51 -3.57 -18.76
CA GLY A 275 -39.32 -4.50 -19.57
C GLY A 275 -40.81 -4.14 -19.71
N GLY A 276 -41.26 -2.95 -19.32
CA GLY A 276 -42.67 -2.61 -19.24
C GLY A 276 -43.10 -1.36 -19.98
N VAL A 277 -42.58 -1.08 -21.18
CA VAL A 277 -43.19 -0.10 -22.11
C VAL A 277 -43.10 -0.64 -23.53
N SER A 278 -44.09 -1.47 -23.91
CA SER A 278 -44.51 -1.60 -25.31
C SER A 278 -45.90 -2.26 -25.35
N ALA A 279 -46.91 -1.46 -25.43
CA ALA A 279 -48.16 -1.73 -26.18
C ALA A 279 -48.86 -0.37 -26.40
#